data_3a39811023fe62920b2bd47f5b618014
#
_entry.id   3a39811023fe62920b2bd47f5b618014
#
_cell.length_a   1.000
_cell.length_b   1.000
_cell.length_c   1.000
_cell.angle_alpha   90.00
_cell.angle_beta   90.00
_cell.angle_gamma   90.00
#
_symmetry.space_group_name_H-M   'P 1'
#
loop_
_entity.id
_entity.type
_entity.pdbx_description
1 polymer ?
#
loop_
_entity_poly.entity_id
_entity_poly.type
_entity_poly.pdbx_seq_one_letter_code
_entity_poly.pdbx_strand_id
1 'polypeptide(L)'
;MIQITNYRGFLKEILKAIIKLCIAGFLIGFLKSYDAIIAIILFLKILHVIYKNIIIAETKNWILLIGMIVTGLAGMIGENWGVNNAYWEYHKVSRELPLWLPFAWMLAFYFLYSIESRLIHYLKFKTIKNKLILAFWLSLLVPAFGEIITINLGVWTYYWPYQLFGVPIYAFMCLVFVHMIVYGIL
;
A
#
# COMPACT_ATOMS: atom_id res chain seq x y z
N MET A 1 15.78 12.07 16.45
CA MET A 1 14.58 12.73 15.87
C MET A 1 14.87 13.09 14.42
N ILE A 2 13.96 12.83 13.48
CA ILE A 2 14.11 13.21 12.06
C ILE A 2 14.04 14.74 11.97
N GLN A 3 15.00 15.36 11.29
CA GLN A 3 14.99 16.79 10.99
C GLN A 3 14.59 17.02 9.52
N ILE A 4 13.63 17.91 9.30
CA ILE A 4 13.07 18.22 7.97
C ILE A 4 13.54 19.62 7.57
N THR A 5 14.05 19.77 6.34
CA THR A 5 14.56 21.04 5.78
C THR A 5 13.46 21.99 5.35
N ASN A 6 12.35 21.44 4.81
CA ASN A 6 11.21 22.23 4.31
C ASN A 6 9.91 21.55 4.72
N TYR A 7 9.34 21.93 5.86
CA TYR A 7 8.10 21.38 6.39
C TYR A 7 6.90 21.60 5.46
N ARG A 8 6.80 22.76 4.82
CA ARG A 8 5.68 23.06 3.90
C ARG A 8 5.70 22.12 2.68
N GLY A 9 6.88 21.90 2.09
CA GLY A 9 7.05 20.96 0.99
C GLY A 9 6.76 19.53 1.40
N PHE A 10 7.27 19.09 2.55
CA PHE A 10 7.04 17.77 3.12
C PHE A 10 5.54 17.50 3.35
N LEU A 11 4.84 18.42 4.01
CA LEU A 11 3.39 18.30 4.28
C LEU A 11 2.58 18.29 2.98
N LYS A 12 2.96 19.07 1.97
CA LYS A 12 2.31 19.05 0.65
C LYS A 12 2.40 17.70 -0.03
N GLU A 13 3.53 17.01 0.06
CA GLU A 13 3.67 15.64 -0.49
C GLU A 13 2.84 14.62 0.30
N ILE A 14 2.80 14.72 1.62
CA ILE A 14 1.92 13.89 2.46
C ILE A 14 0.44 14.11 2.08
N LEU A 15 0.00 15.36 1.96
CA LEU A 15 -1.38 15.67 1.59
C LEU A 15 -1.75 15.11 0.21
N LYS A 16 -0.86 15.25 -0.79
CA LYS A 16 -1.06 14.64 -2.11
C LYS A 16 -1.17 13.11 -2.04
N ALA A 17 -0.40 12.48 -1.15
CA ALA A 17 -0.45 11.04 -0.94
C ALA A 17 -1.79 10.63 -0.33
N ILE A 18 -2.25 11.31 0.71
CA ILE A 18 -3.56 11.08 1.34
C ILE A 18 -4.69 11.22 0.32
N ILE A 19 -4.70 12.29 -0.49
CA ILE A 19 -5.71 12.50 -1.53
C ILE A 19 -5.74 11.34 -2.53
N LYS A 20 -4.58 10.88 -3.01
CA LYS A 20 -4.50 9.74 -3.93
C LYS A 20 -5.01 8.45 -3.30
N LEU A 21 -4.69 8.23 -2.03
CA LEU A 21 -5.16 7.06 -1.28
C LEU A 21 -6.68 7.10 -1.08
N CYS A 22 -7.24 8.27 -0.75
CA CYS A 22 -8.69 8.46 -0.68
C CYS A 22 -9.36 8.12 -2.02
N ILE A 23 -8.82 8.63 -3.13
CA ILE A 23 -9.35 8.33 -4.47
C ILE A 23 -9.31 6.82 -4.74
N ALA A 24 -8.21 6.14 -4.43
CA ALA A 24 -8.08 4.69 -4.61
C ALA A 24 -9.07 3.91 -3.72
N GLY A 25 -9.17 4.28 -2.44
CA GLY A 25 -10.11 3.67 -1.50
C GLY A 25 -11.57 3.85 -1.90
N PHE A 26 -11.96 5.05 -2.33
CA PHE A 26 -13.30 5.32 -2.85
C PHE A 26 -13.58 4.55 -4.15
N LEU A 27 -12.61 4.46 -5.07
CA LEU A 27 -12.75 3.68 -6.29
C LEU A 27 -13.04 2.20 -5.99
N ILE A 28 -12.24 1.60 -5.11
CA ILE A 28 -12.44 0.21 -4.67
C ILE A 28 -13.80 0.07 -3.96
N GLY A 29 -14.11 0.98 -3.04
CA GLY A 29 -15.36 0.92 -2.27
C GLY A 29 -16.63 1.03 -3.11
N PHE A 30 -16.67 1.96 -4.06
CA PHE A 30 -17.83 2.14 -4.93
C PHE A 30 -17.95 1.06 -6.00
N LEU A 31 -16.83 0.51 -6.48
CA LEU A 31 -16.82 -0.55 -7.48
C LEU A 31 -16.73 -1.96 -6.89
N LYS A 32 -16.86 -2.14 -5.57
CA LYS A 32 -16.66 -3.44 -4.89
C LYS A 32 -17.48 -4.60 -5.46
N SER A 33 -18.64 -4.32 -6.06
CA SER A 33 -19.47 -5.32 -6.75
C SER A 33 -18.99 -5.64 -8.16
N TYR A 34 -17.99 -4.95 -8.66
CA TYR A 34 -17.42 -5.10 -10.01
C TYR A 34 -15.95 -5.50 -9.95
N ASP A 35 -15.69 -6.63 -9.30
CA ASP A 35 -14.37 -7.18 -9.00
C ASP A 35 -13.41 -7.20 -10.21
N ALA A 36 -13.89 -7.68 -11.36
CA ALA A 36 -13.10 -7.71 -12.59
C ALA A 36 -12.75 -6.32 -13.13
N ILE A 37 -13.66 -5.35 -12.98
CA ILE A 37 -13.40 -3.96 -13.44
C ILE A 37 -12.28 -3.34 -12.59
N ILE A 38 -12.31 -3.50 -11.26
CA ILE A 38 -11.24 -3.04 -10.39
C ILE A 38 -9.93 -3.71 -10.79
N ALA A 39 -9.93 -5.03 -10.98
CA ALA A 39 -8.74 -5.78 -11.39
C ALA A 39 -8.12 -5.23 -12.69
N ILE A 40 -8.94 -4.98 -13.72
CA ILE A 40 -8.49 -4.40 -14.99
C ILE A 40 -7.89 -3.00 -14.77
N ILE A 41 -8.56 -2.13 -14.03
CA ILE A 41 -8.06 -0.76 -13.75
C ILE A 41 -6.69 -0.81 -13.06
N LEU A 42 -6.55 -1.64 -12.02
CA LEU A 42 -5.29 -1.75 -11.28
C LEU A 42 -4.20 -2.41 -12.13
N PHE A 43 -4.52 -3.43 -12.91
CA PHE A 43 -3.61 -4.06 -13.85
C PHE A 43 -3.08 -3.06 -14.90
N LEU A 44 -3.96 -2.29 -15.53
CA LEU A 44 -3.57 -1.24 -16.48
C LEU A 44 -2.67 -0.19 -15.81
N LYS A 45 -2.93 0.12 -14.55
CA LYS A 45 -2.04 1.01 -13.76
C LYS A 45 -0.66 0.40 -13.56
N ILE A 46 -0.57 -0.90 -13.28
CA ILE A 46 0.72 -1.63 -13.16
C ILE A 46 1.48 -1.58 -14.49
N LEU A 47 0.81 -1.87 -15.61
CA LEU A 47 1.43 -1.79 -16.95
C LEU A 47 1.98 -0.38 -17.21
N HIS A 48 1.23 0.66 -16.86
CA HIS A 48 1.71 2.05 -16.97
C HIS A 48 2.94 2.32 -16.10
N VAL A 49 2.97 1.79 -14.87
CA VAL A 49 4.13 1.94 -13.96
C VAL A 49 5.36 1.23 -14.55
N ILE A 50 5.20 0.00 -15.04
CA ILE A 50 6.28 -0.77 -15.68
C ILE A 50 6.77 -0.03 -16.92
N TYR A 51 5.87 0.40 -17.80
CA TYR A 51 6.23 1.15 -19.00
C TYR A 51 7.07 2.37 -18.66
N LYS A 52 6.63 3.18 -17.69
CA LYS A 52 7.31 4.42 -17.28
C LYS A 52 8.66 4.18 -16.62
N ASN A 53 8.79 3.17 -15.75
CA ASN A 53 9.98 3.01 -14.91
C ASN A 53 10.98 1.95 -15.43
N ILE A 54 10.55 1.09 -16.38
CA ILE A 54 11.40 0.01 -16.90
C ILE A 54 11.61 0.16 -18.41
N ILE A 55 10.56 0.44 -19.19
CA ILE A 55 10.66 0.41 -20.67
C ILE A 55 11.26 1.70 -21.20
N ILE A 56 10.68 2.86 -20.86
CA ILE A 56 11.12 4.16 -21.40
C ILE A 56 12.13 4.90 -20.52
N ALA A 57 12.34 4.45 -19.27
CA ALA A 57 13.31 5.09 -18.37
C ALA A 57 14.75 4.87 -18.86
N GLU A 58 15.57 5.92 -18.87
CA GLU A 58 17.01 5.81 -19.15
C GLU A 58 17.70 4.89 -18.12
N THR A 59 17.39 5.08 -16.84
CA THR A 59 17.80 4.20 -15.74
C THR A 59 16.65 3.35 -15.26
N LYS A 60 16.74 2.04 -15.51
CA LYS A 60 15.67 1.09 -15.19
C LYS A 60 15.57 0.83 -13.68
N ASN A 61 14.42 1.05 -13.11
CA ASN A 61 14.18 0.84 -11.68
C ASN A 61 13.72 -0.60 -11.40
N TRP A 62 14.64 -1.56 -11.46
CA TRP A 62 14.37 -2.96 -11.17
C TRP A 62 13.95 -3.21 -9.72
N ILE A 63 14.48 -2.43 -8.78
CA ILE A 63 14.10 -2.50 -7.35
C ILE A 63 12.59 -2.29 -7.20
N LEU A 64 12.04 -1.29 -7.89
CA LEU A 64 10.61 -1.04 -7.88
C LEU A 64 9.81 -2.25 -8.41
N LEU A 65 10.21 -2.82 -9.54
CA LEU A 65 9.49 -3.96 -10.14
C LEU A 65 9.55 -5.19 -9.25
N ILE A 66 10.74 -5.54 -8.76
CA ILE A 66 10.94 -6.69 -7.86
C ILE A 66 10.13 -6.50 -6.57
N GLY A 67 10.19 -5.30 -5.97
CA GLY A 67 9.42 -4.98 -4.77
C GLY A 67 7.91 -5.10 -4.98
N MET A 68 7.38 -4.65 -6.12
CA MET A 68 5.98 -4.83 -6.47
C MET A 68 5.61 -6.32 -6.56
N ILE A 69 6.41 -7.14 -7.25
CA ILE A 69 6.14 -8.58 -7.40
C ILE A 69 6.20 -9.29 -6.04
N VAL A 70 7.27 -9.07 -5.27
CA VAL A 70 7.45 -9.71 -3.95
C VAL A 70 6.33 -9.31 -3.00
N THR A 71 5.96 -8.03 -2.95
CA THR A 71 4.84 -7.57 -2.11
C THR A 71 3.50 -8.14 -2.57
N GLY A 72 3.28 -8.25 -3.88
CA GLY A 72 2.08 -8.89 -4.42
C GLY A 72 1.96 -10.35 -3.98
N LEU A 73 3.04 -11.12 -4.08
CA LEU A 73 3.07 -12.53 -3.65
C LEU A 73 2.92 -12.68 -2.13
N ALA A 74 3.68 -11.91 -1.35
CA ALA A 74 3.61 -11.94 0.11
C ALA A 74 2.23 -11.52 0.63
N GLY A 75 1.64 -10.47 0.03
CA GLY A 75 0.30 -10.03 0.34
C GLY A 75 -0.73 -11.12 0.09
N MET A 76 -0.68 -11.80 -1.06
CA MET A 76 -1.60 -12.91 -1.36
C MET A 76 -1.49 -14.09 -0.40
N ILE A 77 -0.27 -14.42 0.06
CA ILE A 77 -0.06 -15.46 1.08
C ILE A 77 -0.75 -15.05 2.39
N GLY A 78 -0.55 -13.79 2.83
CA GLY A 78 -1.17 -13.27 4.04
C GLY A 78 -2.70 -13.20 3.94
N GLU A 79 -3.24 -12.77 2.81
CA GLU A 79 -4.68 -12.68 2.56
C GLU A 79 -5.35 -14.05 2.59
N ASN A 80 -4.76 -15.01 1.86
CA ASN A 80 -5.27 -16.37 1.85
C ASN A 80 -5.26 -17.00 3.25
N TRP A 81 -4.19 -16.77 4.01
CA TRP A 81 -4.12 -17.25 5.40
C TRP A 81 -5.19 -16.61 6.29
N GLY A 82 -5.39 -15.30 6.18
CA GLY A 82 -6.33 -14.58 7.03
C GLY A 82 -7.79 -14.94 6.75
N VAL A 83 -8.18 -15.04 5.48
CA VAL A 83 -9.54 -15.44 5.09
C VAL A 83 -9.81 -16.90 5.48
N ASN A 84 -8.87 -17.82 5.21
CA ASN A 84 -9.01 -19.24 5.58
C ASN A 84 -9.09 -19.49 7.11
N ASN A 85 -8.55 -18.56 7.92
CA ASN A 85 -8.65 -18.62 9.37
C ASN A 85 -9.79 -17.72 9.93
N ALA A 86 -10.68 -17.22 9.07
CA ALA A 86 -11.82 -16.39 9.45
C ALA A 86 -11.44 -15.11 10.25
N TYR A 87 -10.28 -14.52 10.00
CA TYR A 87 -9.90 -13.24 10.62
C TYR A 87 -10.57 -12.05 9.94
N TRP A 88 -10.86 -12.18 8.63
CA TRP A 88 -11.66 -11.21 7.86
C TRP A 88 -12.34 -11.89 6.68
N GLU A 89 -13.35 -11.23 6.12
CA GLU A 89 -14.03 -11.64 4.91
C GLU A 89 -14.21 -10.45 3.95
N TYR A 90 -14.20 -10.74 2.66
CA TYR A 90 -14.49 -9.77 1.60
C TYR A 90 -15.97 -9.83 1.20
N HIS A 91 -16.57 -8.63 0.97
CA HIS A 91 -17.98 -8.53 0.61
C HIS A 91 -18.17 -8.26 -0.88
N LYS A 92 -19.34 -8.71 -1.40
CA LYS A 92 -19.74 -8.46 -2.80
C LYS A 92 -18.81 -9.04 -3.86
N VAL A 93 -18.06 -10.07 -3.50
CA VAL A 93 -17.23 -10.85 -4.43
C VAL A 93 -17.78 -12.27 -4.55
N SER A 94 -17.59 -12.90 -5.70
CA SER A 94 -18.09 -14.26 -5.98
C SER A 94 -17.14 -15.37 -5.51
N ARG A 95 -16.03 -15.02 -4.92
CA ARG A 95 -14.97 -15.93 -4.45
C ARG A 95 -14.41 -15.43 -3.11
N GLU A 96 -13.65 -16.27 -2.43
CA GLU A 96 -13.05 -15.94 -1.14
C GLU A 96 -12.12 -14.72 -1.20
N LEU A 97 -11.31 -14.61 -2.25
CA LEU A 97 -10.40 -13.48 -2.47
C LEU A 97 -10.76 -12.71 -3.74
N PRO A 98 -10.81 -11.36 -3.68
CA PRO A 98 -11.04 -10.52 -4.84
C PRO A 98 -9.97 -10.67 -5.94
N LEU A 99 -10.37 -10.59 -7.21
CA LEU A 99 -9.44 -10.62 -8.36
C LEU A 99 -8.44 -9.46 -8.36
N TRP A 100 -8.84 -8.32 -7.85
CA TRP A 100 -8.01 -7.11 -7.83
C TRP A 100 -6.93 -7.12 -6.76
N LEU A 101 -6.99 -8.02 -5.80
CA LEU A 101 -6.18 -8.03 -4.59
C LEU A 101 -4.66 -8.12 -4.86
N PRO A 102 -4.16 -9.03 -5.72
CA PRO A 102 -2.72 -9.08 -6.01
C PRO A 102 -2.22 -7.77 -6.63
N PHE A 103 -3.02 -7.13 -7.48
CA PHE A 103 -2.66 -5.86 -8.10
C PHE A 103 -2.67 -4.70 -7.09
N ALA A 104 -3.58 -4.74 -6.12
CA ALA A 104 -3.62 -3.76 -5.03
C ALA A 104 -2.35 -3.85 -4.17
N TRP A 105 -1.88 -5.05 -3.79
CA TRP A 105 -0.65 -5.25 -3.05
C TRP A 105 0.59 -4.78 -3.83
N MET A 106 0.68 -5.08 -5.13
CA MET A 106 1.74 -4.56 -5.99
C MET A 106 1.76 -3.03 -6.02
N LEU A 107 0.58 -2.40 -6.16
CA LEU A 107 0.45 -0.94 -6.20
C LEU A 107 0.64 -0.29 -4.82
N ALA A 108 0.36 -0.99 -3.73
CA ALA A 108 0.67 -0.53 -2.38
C ALA A 108 2.18 -0.33 -2.20
N PHE A 109 3.01 -1.28 -2.66
CA PHE A 109 4.45 -1.12 -2.67
C PHE A 109 4.90 0.08 -3.52
N TYR A 110 4.43 0.15 -4.78
CA TYR A 110 4.72 1.29 -5.66
C TYR A 110 4.37 2.62 -5.01
N PHE A 111 3.23 2.69 -4.34
CA PHE A 111 2.74 3.90 -3.70
C PHE A 111 3.66 4.34 -2.55
N LEU A 112 3.99 3.42 -1.62
CA LEU A 112 4.89 3.68 -0.51
C LEU A 112 6.30 4.06 -1.00
N TYR A 113 6.87 3.28 -1.90
CA TYR A 113 8.18 3.55 -2.51
C TYR A 113 8.23 4.94 -3.16
N SER A 114 7.17 5.31 -3.88
CA SER A 114 7.07 6.61 -4.54
C SER A 114 6.95 7.78 -3.56
N ILE A 115 6.27 7.60 -2.43
CA ILE A 115 6.16 8.63 -1.38
C ILE A 115 7.50 8.77 -0.67
N GLU A 116 8.11 7.67 -0.27
CA GLU A 116 9.42 7.64 0.39
C GLU A 116 10.46 8.36 -0.44
N SER A 117 10.58 8.01 -1.72
CA SER A 117 11.53 8.62 -2.64
C SER A 117 11.40 10.14 -2.70
N ARG A 118 10.17 10.66 -2.66
CA ARG A 118 9.92 12.11 -2.62
C ARG A 118 10.23 12.73 -1.26
N LEU A 119 9.85 12.07 -0.17
CA LEU A 119 10.00 12.62 1.18
C LEU A 119 11.44 12.61 1.67
N ILE A 120 12.26 11.65 1.22
CA ILE A 120 13.69 11.59 1.51
C ILE A 120 14.41 12.88 1.07
N HIS A 121 13.95 13.57 0.02
CA HIS A 121 14.55 14.82 -0.42
C HIS A 121 14.42 15.96 0.61
N TYR A 122 13.42 15.89 1.50
CA TYR A 122 13.18 16.87 2.55
C TYR A 122 13.91 16.55 3.87
N LEU A 123 14.57 15.38 3.97
CA LEU A 123 15.39 15.06 5.14
C LEU A 123 16.67 15.88 5.15
N LYS A 124 16.97 16.52 6.28
CA LYS A 124 18.24 17.25 6.48
C LYS A 124 19.45 16.30 6.42
N PHE A 125 19.31 15.12 7.06
CA PHE A 125 20.32 14.07 7.04
C PHE A 125 19.73 12.81 6.41
N LYS A 126 20.25 12.43 5.24
CA LYS A 126 19.78 11.27 4.46
C LYS A 126 20.49 9.97 4.88
N THR A 127 20.69 9.78 6.19
CA THR A 127 21.28 8.56 6.75
C THR A 127 20.31 7.37 6.61
N ILE A 128 20.85 6.16 6.56
CA ILE A 128 20.04 4.92 6.53
C ILE A 128 19.04 4.91 7.70
N LYS A 129 19.48 5.27 8.91
CA LYS A 129 18.61 5.36 10.10
C LYS A 129 17.39 6.25 9.85
N ASN A 130 17.59 7.45 9.31
CA ASN A 130 16.48 8.39 9.08
C ASN A 130 15.55 7.91 7.96
N LYS A 131 16.07 7.27 6.93
CA LYS A 131 15.25 6.63 5.88
C LYS A 131 14.41 5.49 6.42
N LEU A 132 14.99 4.61 7.24
CA LEU A 132 14.27 3.50 7.88
C LEU A 132 13.17 4.00 8.82
N ILE A 133 13.44 5.05 9.62
CA ILE A 133 12.40 5.65 10.48
C ILE A 133 11.27 6.25 9.63
N LEU A 134 11.60 6.91 8.53
CA LEU A 134 10.58 7.45 7.60
C LEU A 134 9.75 6.31 6.99
N ALA A 135 10.40 5.27 6.47
CA ALA A 135 9.76 4.09 5.89
C ALA A 135 8.81 3.41 6.90
N PHE A 136 9.26 3.22 8.14
CA PHE A 136 8.46 2.66 9.22
C PHE A 136 7.17 3.46 9.46
N TRP A 137 7.26 4.77 9.63
CA TRP A 137 6.08 5.60 9.88
C TRP A 137 5.15 5.67 8.67
N LEU A 138 5.69 5.70 7.45
CA LEU A 138 4.86 5.68 6.25
C LEU A 138 4.13 4.34 6.07
N SER A 139 4.80 3.21 6.31
CA SER A 139 4.19 1.89 6.21
C SER A 139 3.16 1.62 7.31
N LEU A 140 3.29 2.28 8.46
CA LEU A 140 2.31 2.20 9.55
C LEU A 140 1.06 3.04 9.26
N LEU A 141 1.24 4.30 8.85
CA LEU A 141 0.13 5.27 8.80
C LEU A 141 -0.59 5.27 7.46
N VAL A 142 0.13 5.15 6.35
CA VAL A 142 -0.46 5.34 5.02
C VAL A 142 -1.40 4.21 4.62
N PRO A 143 -1.03 2.92 4.70
CA PRO A 143 -1.95 1.82 4.41
C PRO A 143 -3.13 1.78 5.36
N ALA A 144 -2.92 2.05 6.66
CA ALA A 144 -3.98 2.10 7.65
C ALA A 144 -5.10 3.09 7.27
N PHE A 145 -4.75 4.21 6.66
CA PHE A 145 -5.73 5.17 6.14
C PHE A 145 -6.58 4.56 5.01
N GLY A 146 -5.95 3.80 4.12
CA GLY A 146 -6.65 3.05 3.06
C GLY A 146 -7.61 2.01 3.62
N GLU A 147 -7.16 1.23 4.62
CA GLU A 147 -7.95 0.25 5.34
C GLU A 147 -9.22 0.88 5.95
N ILE A 148 -9.07 1.97 6.69
CA ILE A 148 -10.19 2.67 7.31
C ILE A 148 -11.25 3.08 6.28
N ILE A 149 -10.83 3.61 5.11
CA ILE A 149 -11.77 4.02 4.05
C ILE A 149 -12.52 2.81 3.49
N THR A 150 -11.82 1.75 3.13
CA THR A 150 -12.40 0.58 2.47
C THR A 150 -13.30 -0.23 3.41
N ILE A 151 -12.95 -0.36 4.70
CA ILE A 151 -13.80 -0.98 5.73
C ILE A 151 -15.09 -0.16 5.90
N ASN A 152 -15.01 1.16 6.04
CA ASN A 152 -16.19 2.01 6.18
C ASN A 152 -17.09 1.98 4.92
N LEU A 153 -16.55 1.64 3.76
CA LEU A 153 -17.30 1.43 2.53
C LEU A 153 -17.80 -0.03 2.40
N GLY A 154 -17.54 -0.89 3.39
CA GLY A 154 -17.98 -2.28 3.43
C GLY A 154 -17.37 -3.14 2.33
N VAL A 155 -16.07 -2.99 2.06
CA VAL A 155 -15.33 -3.85 1.13
C VAL A 155 -14.97 -5.16 1.80
N TRP A 156 -14.57 -5.11 3.07
CA TRP A 156 -14.35 -6.27 3.96
C TRP A 156 -14.68 -5.94 5.41
N THR A 157 -14.78 -6.96 6.24
CA THR A 157 -14.96 -6.87 7.69
C THR A 157 -13.92 -7.69 8.40
N TYR A 158 -13.32 -7.14 9.45
CA TYR A 158 -12.45 -7.85 10.37
C TYR A 158 -13.22 -8.39 11.57
N TYR A 159 -12.91 -9.60 12.01
CA TYR A 159 -13.56 -10.26 13.16
C TYR A 159 -12.74 -10.22 14.44
N TRP A 160 -11.52 -9.69 14.41
CA TRP A 160 -10.68 -9.55 15.59
C TRP A 160 -11.22 -8.46 16.54
N PRO A 161 -11.29 -8.71 17.87
CA PRO A 161 -11.92 -7.78 18.82
C PRO A 161 -11.10 -6.51 19.11
N TYR A 162 -9.77 -6.58 18.99
CA TYR A 162 -8.88 -5.44 19.29
C TYR A 162 -8.62 -4.62 18.03
N GLN A 163 -9.48 -3.62 17.80
CA GLN A 163 -9.47 -2.78 16.61
C GLN A 163 -9.29 -1.31 16.96
N LEU A 164 -8.60 -0.57 16.08
CA LEU A 164 -8.50 0.88 16.08
C LEU A 164 -9.11 1.40 14.77
N PHE A 165 -10.21 2.14 14.85
CA PHE A 165 -11.00 2.59 13.69
C PHE A 165 -11.47 1.46 12.76
N GLY A 166 -11.80 0.31 13.31
CA GLY A 166 -12.22 -0.87 12.55
C GLY A 166 -11.06 -1.71 11.98
N VAL A 167 -9.82 -1.28 12.15
CA VAL A 167 -8.61 -2.00 11.72
C VAL A 167 -8.01 -2.74 12.91
N PRO A 168 -7.79 -4.05 12.86
CA PRO A 168 -7.14 -4.79 13.94
C PRO A 168 -5.69 -4.33 14.15
N ILE A 169 -5.24 -4.35 15.40
CA ILE A 169 -3.87 -3.96 15.74
C ILE A 169 -2.83 -4.81 14.98
N TYR A 170 -3.09 -6.10 14.79
CA TYR A 170 -2.18 -6.97 14.02
C TYR A 170 -2.07 -6.55 12.54
N ALA A 171 -3.14 -6.00 11.93
CA ALA A 171 -3.09 -5.56 10.54
C ALA A 171 -2.09 -4.40 10.36
N PHE A 172 -2.06 -3.44 11.29
CA PHE A 172 -1.02 -2.39 11.29
C PHE A 172 0.39 -2.97 11.32
N MET A 173 0.61 -3.98 12.18
CA MET A 173 1.92 -4.62 12.29
C MET A 173 2.29 -5.44 11.05
N CYS A 174 1.33 -6.15 10.45
CA CYS A 174 1.54 -6.89 9.21
C CYS A 174 1.91 -5.98 8.04
N LEU A 175 1.23 -4.84 7.88
CA LEU A 175 1.54 -3.85 6.85
C LEU A 175 2.97 -3.31 6.97
N VAL A 176 3.38 -2.97 8.20
CA VAL A 176 4.76 -2.54 8.49
C VAL A 176 5.74 -3.67 8.18
N PHE A 177 5.45 -4.88 8.65
CA PHE A 177 6.33 -6.03 8.52
C PHE A 177 6.61 -6.39 7.06
N VAL A 178 5.55 -6.50 6.23
CA VAL A 178 5.69 -6.79 4.80
C VAL A 178 6.53 -5.72 4.11
N HIS A 179 6.22 -4.44 4.34
CA HIS A 179 6.97 -3.36 3.69
C HIS A 179 8.43 -3.30 4.13
N MET A 180 8.70 -3.41 5.43
CA MET A 180 10.06 -3.31 5.97
C MET A 180 10.93 -4.53 5.60
N ILE A 181 10.37 -5.73 5.50
CA ILE A 181 11.10 -6.91 5.00
C ILE A 181 11.48 -6.68 3.53
N VAL A 182 10.54 -6.32 2.67
CA VAL A 182 10.81 -6.08 1.25
C VAL A 182 11.83 -4.96 1.10
N TYR A 183 11.72 -3.88 1.87
CA TYR A 183 12.68 -2.78 1.88
C TYR A 183 14.08 -3.20 2.35
N GLY A 184 14.18 -4.17 3.27
CA GLY A 184 15.45 -4.69 3.78
C GLY A 184 16.12 -5.72 2.86
N ILE A 185 15.35 -6.39 1.98
CA ILE A 185 15.87 -7.35 0.99
C ILE A 185 16.43 -6.63 -0.25
N LEU A 186 15.88 -5.48 -0.60
CA LEU A 186 16.22 -4.68 -1.78
C LEU A 186 17.28 -3.60 -1.48
#